data_f697b80bb20bfa2ec35cf2028115386e
#
_entry.id   f697b80bb20bfa2ec35cf2028115386e
#
_cell.length_a   1.000
_cell.length_b   1.000
_cell.length_c   1.000
_cell.angle_alpha   90.00
_cell.angle_beta   90.00
_cell.angle_gamma   90.00
#
_symmetry.space_group_name_H-M   'P 1'
#
loop_
_entity.id
_entity.type
_entity.pdbx_description
1 polymer ?
#
loop_
_entity_poly.entity_id
_entity_poly.type
_entity_poly.pdbx_seq_one_letter_code
_entity_poly.pdbx_strand_id
1 'polypeptide(L)'
;MKLPHKQAAYWVTALAVLSGLTTLINFEWPSSAVWLNHHGLIAWPLAILMLILFIWAASNWYQSEQQLEARAAERELVPEDRRLFESFKQALPKNSRILAWLRDRADSRTFLESDIAPLRKFHSDWKYSDLHFINAKLDVAVNQLIESAGDFLTYQASQSWWAPRELQNGRDDPMFEVYDYMEGNHRREREVQKGLGERADKILAAHHELYMVGSRLGL
;
A
#
# COMPACT_ATOMS: atom_id res chain seq x y z
N MET A 1 -15.73 -29.42 7.10
CA MET A 1 -15.75 -28.31 6.14
C MET A 1 -17.20 -27.79 6.09
N LYS A 2 -17.56 -26.73 6.83
CA LYS A 2 -18.92 -26.17 6.83
C LYS A 2 -18.96 -25.18 5.66
N LEU A 3 -19.75 -25.49 4.64
CA LEU A 3 -20.06 -24.52 3.58
C LEU A 3 -20.68 -23.29 4.24
N PRO A 4 -20.24 -22.06 3.91
CA PRO A 4 -20.85 -20.86 4.44
C PRO A 4 -22.33 -20.85 4.07
N HIS A 5 -23.17 -20.50 5.04
CA HIS A 5 -24.64 -20.56 4.94
C HIS A 5 -25.20 -19.92 3.66
N LYS A 6 -24.54 -18.93 3.11
CA LYS A 6 -24.92 -18.26 1.86
C LYS A 6 -24.74 -19.15 0.63
N GLN A 7 -23.66 -19.94 0.54
CA GLN A 7 -23.46 -20.86 -0.59
C GLN A 7 -24.52 -21.97 -0.61
N ALA A 8 -24.94 -22.46 0.56
CA ALA A 8 -26.02 -23.42 0.66
C ALA A 8 -27.36 -22.86 0.11
N ALA A 9 -27.67 -21.58 0.37
CA ALA A 9 -28.86 -20.91 -0.16
C ALA A 9 -28.83 -20.83 -1.69
N TYR A 10 -27.70 -20.55 -2.32
CA TYR A 10 -27.58 -20.50 -3.80
C TYR A 10 -27.81 -21.88 -4.45
N TRP A 11 -27.23 -22.91 -3.86
CA TRP A 11 -27.45 -24.29 -4.36
C TRP A 11 -28.90 -24.72 -4.19
N VAL A 12 -29.55 -24.34 -3.10
CA VAL A 12 -30.96 -24.60 -2.87
C VAL A 12 -31.84 -23.87 -3.91
N THR A 13 -31.54 -22.59 -4.20
CA THR A 13 -32.26 -21.82 -5.22
C THR A 13 -32.02 -22.39 -6.62
N ALA A 14 -30.82 -22.74 -6.97
CA ALA A 14 -30.50 -23.37 -8.26
C ALA A 14 -31.18 -24.73 -8.42
N LEU A 15 -31.21 -25.55 -7.36
CA LEU A 15 -31.93 -26.82 -7.34
C LEU A 15 -33.47 -26.64 -7.42
N ALA A 16 -34.00 -25.60 -6.76
CA ALA A 16 -35.42 -25.28 -6.83
C ALA A 16 -35.85 -24.83 -8.25
N VAL A 17 -35.03 -24.03 -8.93
CA VAL A 17 -35.24 -23.61 -10.32
C VAL A 17 -35.13 -24.82 -11.26
N LEU A 18 -34.13 -25.70 -11.08
CA LEU A 18 -33.99 -26.93 -11.85
C LEU A 18 -35.16 -27.90 -11.62
N SER A 19 -35.60 -28.06 -10.36
CA SER A 19 -36.77 -28.90 -10.06
C SER A 19 -38.08 -28.30 -10.59
N GLY A 20 -38.21 -26.96 -10.58
CA GLY A 20 -39.33 -26.25 -11.21
C GLY A 20 -39.39 -26.44 -12.74
N LEU A 21 -38.21 -26.42 -13.40
CA LEU A 21 -38.08 -26.71 -14.82
C LEU A 21 -38.44 -28.16 -15.14
N THR A 22 -37.97 -29.11 -14.32
CA THR A 22 -38.34 -30.55 -14.51
C THR A 22 -39.79 -30.84 -14.23
N THR A 23 -40.44 -30.16 -13.28
CA THR A 23 -41.89 -30.26 -13.05
C THR A 23 -42.72 -29.61 -14.17
N LEU A 24 -42.23 -28.52 -14.75
CA LEU A 24 -42.88 -27.92 -15.94
C LEU A 24 -42.76 -28.82 -17.19
N ILE A 25 -41.69 -29.57 -17.32
CA ILE A 25 -41.44 -30.53 -18.41
C ILE A 25 -42.28 -31.82 -18.20
N ASN A 26 -42.49 -32.23 -16.94
CA ASN A 26 -43.24 -33.40 -16.57
C ASN A 26 -44.75 -33.14 -16.32
N PHE A 27 -45.24 -31.91 -16.41
CA PHE A 27 -46.64 -31.62 -16.33
C PHE A 27 -47.35 -32.19 -17.58
N GLU A 28 -48.25 -33.11 -17.35
CA GLU A 28 -48.95 -33.92 -18.36
C GLU A 28 -49.67 -33.08 -19.43
N TRP A 29 -48.91 -32.62 -20.38
CA TRP A 29 -49.44 -32.20 -21.66
C TRP A 29 -49.17 -33.31 -22.66
N PRO A 30 -50.18 -34.10 -23.06
CA PRO A 30 -50.00 -35.12 -24.11
C PRO A 30 -49.57 -34.52 -25.44
N SER A 31 -49.65 -33.20 -25.60
CA SER A 31 -49.20 -32.43 -26.75
C SER A 31 -47.77 -31.90 -26.61
N SER A 32 -47.15 -31.93 -25.41
CA SER A 32 -45.81 -31.33 -25.19
C SER A 32 -44.67 -32.11 -25.85
N ALA A 33 -44.80 -33.43 -25.87
CA ALA A 33 -43.80 -34.27 -26.57
C ALA A 33 -43.88 -34.09 -28.08
N VAL A 34 -45.07 -33.87 -28.64
CA VAL A 34 -45.31 -33.58 -30.04
C VAL A 34 -44.82 -32.18 -30.37
N TRP A 35 -45.07 -31.22 -29.49
CA TRP A 35 -44.62 -29.83 -29.65
C TRP A 35 -43.10 -29.71 -29.55
N LEU A 36 -42.45 -30.37 -28.57
CA LEU A 36 -40.98 -30.43 -28.44
C LEU A 36 -40.34 -31.13 -29.64
N ASN A 37 -40.94 -32.19 -30.21
CA ASN A 37 -40.43 -32.80 -31.41
C ASN A 37 -40.52 -31.92 -32.65
N HIS A 38 -41.58 -31.09 -32.75
CA HIS A 38 -41.75 -30.15 -33.86
C HIS A 38 -40.90 -28.87 -33.71
N HIS A 39 -40.63 -28.43 -32.50
CA HIS A 39 -39.95 -27.17 -32.20
C HIS A 39 -38.60 -27.38 -31.51
N GLY A 40 -38.12 -28.60 -31.39
CA GLY A 40 -36.86 -28.97 -30.70
C GLY A 40 -35.64 -28.25 -31.25
N LEU A 41 -35.63 -27.96 -32.55
CA LEU A 41 -34.59 -27.16 -33.19
C LEU A 41 -34.44 -25.73 -32.64
N ILE A 42 -35.54 -25.16 -32.06
CA ILE A 42 -35.54 -23.80 -31.52
C ILE A 42 -35.54 -23.82 -29.99
N ALA A 43 -36.22 -24.79 -29.36
CA ALA A 43 -36.37 -24.86 -27.91
C ALA A 43 -35.06 -25.17 -27.19
N TRP A 44 -34.23 -26.10 -27.73
CA TRP A 44 -32.97 -26.45 -27.12
C TRP A 44 -31.91 -25.33 -27.18
N PRO A 45 -31.69 -24.61 -28.30
CA PRO A 45 -30.80 -23.46 -28.31
C PRO A 45 -31.25 -22.37 -27.35
N LEU A 46 -32.56 -22.14 -27.20
CA LEU A 46 -33.10 -21.11 -26.29
C LEU A 46 -32.90 -21.51 -24.81
N ALA A 47 -33.08 -22.78 -24.47
CA ALA A 47 -32.79 -23.29 -23.12
C ALA A 47 -31.31 -23.18 -22.78
N ILE A 48 -30.43 -23.51 -23.71
CA ILE A 48 -28.97 -23.35 -23.52
C ILE A 48 -28.59 -21.88 -23.36
N LEU A 49 -29.17 -20.99 -24.18
CA LEU A 49 -28.93 -19.56 -24.07
C LEU A 49 -29.35 -19.00 -22.71
N MET A 50 -30.52 -19.40 -22.21
CA MET A 50 -31.03 -19.02 -20.90
C MET A 50 -30.13 -19.53 -19.78
N LEU A 51 -29.64 -20.75 -19.89
CA LEU A 51 -28.70 -21.33 -18.93
C LEU A 51 -27.38 -20.53 -18.90
N ILE A 52 -26.84 -20.20 -20.06
CA ILE A 52 -25.62 -19.36 -20.17
C ILE A 52 -25.83 -17.99 -19.56
N LEU A 53 -26.96 -17.32 -19.85
CA LEU A 53 -27.28 -16.02 -19.27
C LEU A 53 -27.48 -16.10 -17.75
N PHE A 54 -28.05 -17.18 -17.24
CA PHE A 54 -28.19 -17.38 -15.81
C PHE A 54 -26.85 -17.59 -15.12
N ILE A 55 -25.96 -18.41 -15.69
CA ILE A 55 -24.62 -18.62 -15.17
C ILE A 55 -23.82 -17.30 -15.20
N TRP A 56 -23.94 -16.54 -16.28
CA TRP A 56 -23.29 -15.25 -16.41
C TRP A 56 -23.81 -14.23 -15.38
N ALA A 57 -25.11 -14.13 -15.19
CA ALA A 57 -25.74 -13.25 -14.22
C ALA A 57 -25.35 -13.63 -12.77
N ALA A 58 -25.38 -14.93 -12.46
CA ALA A 58 -24.97 -15.44 -11.16
C ALA A 58 -23.48 -15.17 -10.86
N SER A 59 -22.62 -15.37 -11.86
CA SER A 59 -21.19 -15.06 -11.75
C SER A 59 -20.94 -13.56 -11.52
N ASN A 60 -21.63 -12.71 -12.26
CA ASN A 60 -21.51 -11.26 -12.13
C ASN A 60 -22.01 -10.76 -10.77
N TRP A 61 -23.08 -11.33 -10.26
CA TRP A 61 -23.59 -11.01 -8.93
C TRP A 61 -22.58 -11.43 -7.84
N TYR A 62 -22.05 -12.65 -7.93
CA TYR A 62 -21.05 -13.15 -6.98
C TYR A 62 -19.81 -12.26 -6.92
N GLN A 63 -19.31 -11.80 -8.06
CA GLN A 63 -18.19 -10.86 -8.13
C GLN A 63 -18.53 -9.49 -7.51
N SER A 64 -19.76 -9.01 -7.70
CA SER A 64 -20.18 -7.73 -7.11
C SER A 64 -20.32 -7.80 -5.59
N GLU A 65 -20.83 -8.92 -5.04
CA GLU A 65 -20.88 -9.13 -3.59
C GLU A 65 -19.48 -9.22 -2.97
N GLN A 66 -18.54 -9.95 -3.59
CA GLN A 66 -17.17 -10.00 -3.12
C GLN A 66 -16.49 -8.61 -3.13
N GLN A 67 -16.76 -7.81 -4.15
CA GLN A 67 -16.26 -6.43 -4.20
C GLN A 67 -16.87 -5.53 -3.12
N LEU A 68 -18.14 -5.73 -2.81
CA LEU A 68 -18.81 -4.98 -1.73
C LEU A 68 -18.31 -5.40 -0.35
N GLU A 69 -18.09 -6.69 -0.12
CA GLU A 69 -17.49 -7.21 1.13
C GLU A 69 -16.04 -6.72 1.28
N ALA A 70 -15.24 -6.75 0.21
CA ALA A 70 -13.88 -6.20 0.22
C ALA A 70 -13.85 -4.70 0.53
N ARG A 71 -14.76 -3.92 -0.08
CA ARG A 71 -14.90 -2.48 0.21
C ARG A 71 -15.42 -2.20 1.62
N ALA A 72 -16.28 -3.06 2.16
CA ALA A 72 -16.76 -2.95 3.54
C ALA A 72 -15.63 -3.25 4.53
N ALA A 73 -14.85 -4.31 4.28
CA ALA A 73 -13.64 -4.62 5.05
C ALA A 73 -12.60 -3.48 4.96
N GLU A 74 -12.36 -2.91 3.79
CA GLU A 74 -11.52 -1.72 3.62
C GLU A 74 -12.01 -0.53 4.47
N ARG A 75 -13.32 -0.32 4.58
CA ARG A 75 -13.90 0.77 5.40
C ARG A 75 -13.79 0.51 6.90
N GLU A 76 -13.87 -0.74 7.33
CA GLU A 76 -13.75 -1.12 8.74
C GLU A 76 -12.28 -0.98 9.24
N LEU A 77 -11.30 -1.18 8.35
CA LEU A 77 -9.87 -1.07 8.61
C LEU A 77 -9.37 0.40 8.67
N VAL A 78 -10.12 1.34 8.12
CA VAL A 78 -9.79 2.78 8.08
C VAL A 78 -9.50 3.41 9.46
N PRO A 79 -10.15 3.07 10.60
CA PRO A 79 -9.85 3.70 11.88
C PRO A 79 -8.44 3.44 12.39
N GLU A 80 -7.92 2.21 12.24
CA GLU A 80 -6.57 1.83 12.67
C GLU A 80 -5.51 2.50 11.79
N ASP A 81 -5.65 2.40 10.49
CA ASP A 81 -4.77 3.08 9.53
C ASP A 81 -4.78 4.60 9.71
N ARG A 82 -5.96 5.18 10.03
CA ARG A 82 -6.06 6.61 10.34
C ARG A 82 -5.24 6.97 11.57
N ARG A 83 -5.34 6.20 12.65
CA ARG A 83 -4.57 6.41 13.87
C ARG A 83 -3.07 6.33 13.61
N LEU A 84 -2.63 5.31 12.87
CA LEU A 84 -1.23 5.14 12.48
C LEU A 84 -0.74 6.28 11.58
N PHE A 85 -1.57 6.70 10.63
CA PHE A 85 -1.23 7.80 9.75
C PHE A 85 -1.12 9.14 10.49
N GLU A 86 -1.98 9.40 11.48
CA GLU A 86 -1.84 10.56 12.35
C GLU A 86 -0.55 10.48 13.19
N SER A 87 -0.21 9.31 13.73
CA SER A 87 1.06 9.11 14.42
C SER A 87 2.26 9.38 13.50
N PHE A 88 2.19 8.93 12.26
CA PHE A 88 3.20 9.23 11.25
C PHE A 88 3.30 10.75 10.99
N LYS A 89 2.18 11.45 10.79
CA LYS A 89 2.17 12.90 10.58
C LYS A 89 2.77 13.67 11.75
N GLN A 90 2.64 13.15 12.98
CA GLN A 90 3.29 13.73 14.16
C GLN A 90 4.79 13.43 14.20
N ALA A 91 5.21 12.22 13.83
CA ALA A 91 6.61 11.82 13.83
C ALA A 91 7.42 12.53 12.73
N LEU A 92 6.83 12.70 11.53
CA LEU A 92 7.49 13.33 10.39
C LEU A 92 6.52 14.28 9.65
N PRO A 93 6.20 15.46 10.21
CA PRO A 93 5.30 16.44 9.60
C PRO A 93 5.82 16.94 8.25
N LYS A 94 4.91 17.29 7.33
CA LYS A 94 5.27 17.89 6.01
C LYS A 94 6.20 19.08 6.10
N ASN A 95 6.02 19.90 7.12
CA ASN A 95 6.79 21.12 7.34
C ASN A 95 7.87 20.93 8.42
N SER A 96 8.31 19.69 8.64
CA SER A 96 9.36 19.43 9.62
C SER A 96 10.69 20.04 9.19
N ARG A 97 11.46 20.49 10.18
CA ARG A 97 12.80 21.03 9.97
C ARG A 97 13.71 20.04 9.23
N ILE A 98 13.57 18.73 9.52
CA ILE A 98 14.38 17.70 8.87
C ILE A 98 14.08 17.58 7.38
N LEU A 99 12.81 17.66 6.93
CA LEU A 99 12.48 17.62 5.51
C LEU A 99 12.97 18.87 4.76
N ALA A 100 12.90 20.04 5.40
CA ALA A 100 13.50 21.26 4.86
C ALA A 100 15.03 21.11 4.76
N TRP A 101 15.67 20.58 5.79
CA TRP A 101 17.11 20.33 5.79
C TRP A 101 17.51 19.33 4.70
N LEU A 102 16.79 18.22 4.55
CA LEU A 102 17.05 17.24 3.48
C LEU A 102 16.95 17.86 2.09
N ARG A 103 16.01 18.76 1.88
CA ARG A 103 15.83 19.45 0.60
C ARG A 103 16.94 20.44 0.30
N ASP A 104 17.35 21.21 1.30
CA ASP A 104 18.17 22.41 1.08
C ASP A 104 19.64 22.19 1.43
N ARG A 105 19.98 21.18 2.24
CA ARG A 105 21.30 21.02 2.85
C ARG A 105 21.81 19.60 2.97
N ALA A 106 21.12 18.59 2.45
CA ALA A 106 21.57 17.20 2.58
C ALA A 106 22.94 16.93 1.92
N ASP A 107 23.30 17.74 0.94
CA ASP A 107 24.57 17.74 0.23
C ASP A 107 25.63 18.66 0.87
N SER A 108 25.34 19.21 2.06
CA SER A 108 26.31 20.08 2.76
C SER A 108 27.51 19.28 3.24
N ARG A 109 28.67 19.96 3.29
CA ARG A 109 29.92 19.39 3.83
C ARG A 109 29.82 19.09 5.33
N THR A 110 29.09 19.92 6.06
CA THR A 110 28.95 19.82 7.52
C THR A 110 27.47 19.88 7.92
N PHE A 111 27.11 19.14 8.95
CA PHE A 111 25.76 19.13 9.52
C PHE A 111 25.80 18.84 11.03
N LEU A 112 24.78 19.27 11.73
CA LEU A 112 24.64 19.09 13.17
C LEU A 112 23.88 17.77 13.48
N GLU A 113 24.17 17.17 14.63
CA GLU A 113 23.39 16.03 15.11
C GLU A 113 21.91 16.37 15.23
N SER A 114 21.57 17.57 15.72
CA SER A 114 20.20 18.03 15.84
C SER A 114 19.45 18.12 14.50
N ASP A 115 20.17 18.24 13.38
CA ASP A 115 19.55 18.25 12.06
C ASP A 115 19.08 16.85 11.63
N ILE A 116 19.83 15.80 12.03
CA ILE A 116 19.61 14.41 11.60
C ILE A 116 18.85 13.59 12.67
N ALA A 117 18.98 13.94 13.94
CA ALA A 117 18.36 13.21 15.05
C ALA A 117 16.86 12.93 14.86
N PRO A 118 16.03 13.85 14.30
CA PRO A 118 14.63 13.56 14.04
C PRO A 118 14.42 12.43 13.03
N LEU A 119 15.25 12.35 11.99
CA LEU A 119 15.19 11.28 10.99
C LEU A 119 15.63 9.93 11.60
N ARG A 120 16.70 9.96 12.41
CA ARG A 120 17.20 8.78 13.11
C ARG A 120 16.15 8.23 14.08
N LYS A 121 15.50 9.13 14.83
CA LYS A 121 14.40 8.76 15.72
C LYS A 121 13.23 8.15 14.95
N PHE A 122 12.77 8.80 13.89
CA PHE A 122 11.71 8.27 13.02
C PHE A 122 12.07 6.86 12.53
N HIS A 123 13.25 6.69 11.93
CA HIS A 123 13.69 5.40 11.42
C HIS A 123 13.73 4.32 12.51
N SER A 124 14.29 4.63 13.69
CA SER A 124 14.35 3.69 14.81
C SER A 124 12.96 3.31 15.32
N ASP A 125 12.10 4.30 15.56
CA ASP A 125 10.76 4.09 16.12
C ASP A 125 9.87 3.27 15.18
N TRP A 126 10.01 3.44 13.85
CA TRP A 126 9.16 2.77 12.87
C TRP A 126 9.73 1.45 12.37
N LYS A 127 11.05 1.32 12.24
CA LYS A 127 11.68 0.09 11.77
C LYS A 127 11.56 -1.05 12.77
N TYR A 128 11.64 -0.76 14.06
CA TYR A 128 11.65 -1.77 15.13
C TYR A 128 10.31 -1.86 15.87
N SER A 129 9.27 -1.21 15.37
CA SER A 129 7.91 -1.32 15.89
C SER A 129 7.12 -2.37 15.11
N ASP A 130 6.13 -2.98 15.79
CA ASP A 130 5.14 -3.85 15.13
C ASP A 130 4.02 -3.02 14.45
N LEU A 131 4.33 -1.77 14.06
CA LEU A 131 3.39 -0.85 13.44
C LEU A 131 3.32 -1.13 11.94
N HIS A 132 2.27 -1.78 11.50
CA HIS A 132 1.99 -2.05 10.10
C HIS A 132 0.65 -1.45 9.71
N PHE A 133 0.60 -0.81 8.55
CA PHE A 133 -0.67 -0.41 7.96
C PHE A 133 -1.41 -1.63 7.44
N ILE A 134 -2.69 -1.69 7.70
CA ILE A 134 -3.57 -2.76 7.19
C ILE A 134 -3.78 -2.57 5.69
N ASN A 135 -3.86 -1.31 5.24
CA ASN A 135 -3.90 -0.99 3.82
C ASN A 135 -2.53 -1.24 3.18
N ALA A 136 -2.45 -2.22 2.28
CA ALA A 136 -1.21 -2.63 1.64
C ALA A 136 -0.47 -1.50 0.90
N LYS A 137 -1.18 -0.49 0.37
CA LYS A 137 -0.55 0.64 -0.32
C LYS A 137 0.14 1.58 0.66
N LEU A 138 -0.48 1.82 1.84
CA LEU A 138 0.14 2.60 2.91
C LEU A 138 1.34 1.86 3.49
N ASP A 139 1.19 0.56 3.70
CA ASP A 139 2.27 -0.27 4.25
C ASP A 139 3.49 -0.29 3.32
N VAL A 140 3.29 -0.49 2.03
CA VAL A 140 4.38 -0.38 1.02
C VAL A 140 5.02 1.00 1.04
N ALA A 141 4.23 2.08 1.07
CA ALA A 141 4.75 3.43 1.03
C ALA A 141 5.55 3.80 2.31
N VAL A 142 5.09 3.37 3.50
CA VAL A 142 5.84 3.61 4.75
C VAL A 142 7.11 2.79 4.80
N ASN A 143 7.09 1.53 4.37
CA ASN A 143 8.28 0.69 4.32
C ASN A 143 9.33 1.28 3.37
N GLN A 144 8.94 1.78 2.22
CA GLN A 144 9.83 2.48 1.29
C GLN A 144 10.47 3.73 1.91
N LEU A 145 9.70 4.48 2.71
CA LEU A 145 10.24 5.63 3.44
C LEU A 145 11.24 5.20 4.52
N ILE A 146 10.93 4.16 5.29
CA ILE A 146 11.81 3.61 6.32
C ILE A 146 13.13 3.11 5.70
N GLU A 147 13.06 2.37 4.60
CA GLU A 147 14.23 1.88 3.87
C GLU A 147 15.08 3.03 3.32
N SER A 148 14.44 4.05 2.72
CA SER A 148 15.14 5.22 2.21
C SER A 148 15.84 6.02 3.31
N ALA A 149 15.18 6.16 4.48
CA ALA A 149 15.78 6.80 5.65
C ALA A 149 16.97 5.99 6.18
N GLY A 150 16.84 4.66 6.23
CA GLY A 150 17.92 3.75 6.65
C GLY A 150 19.13 3.79 5.71
N ASP A 151 18.90 3.81 4.39
CA ASP A 151 19.98 3.94 3.38
C ASP A 151 20.70 5.27 3.53
N PHE A 152 19.99 6.37 3.69
CA PHE A 152 20.59 7.68 3.93
C PHE A 152 21.43 7.69 5.21
N LEU A 153 20.88 7.23 6.34
CA LEU A 153 21.57 7.24 7.63
C LEU A 153 22.81 6.35 7.63
N THR A 154 22.71 5.18 6.98
CA THR A 154 23.85 4.26 6.83
C THR A 154 24.94 4.87 5.96
N TYR A 155 24.57 5.46 4.82
CA TYR A 155 25.51 6.12 3.94
C TYR A 155 26.16 7.32 4.64
N GLN A 156 25.36 8.16 5.29
CA GLN A 156 25.86 9.30 6.07
C GLN A 156 26.88 8.84 7.13
N ALA A 157 26.55 7.82 7.93
CA ALA A 157 27.43 7.31 8.96
C ALA A 157 28.74 6.74 8.39
N SER A 158 28.71 6.16 7.19
CA SER A 158 29.89 5.61 6.52
C SER A 158 30.79 6.66 5.85
N GLN A 159 30.24 7.84 5.56
CA GLN A 159 30.93 8.91 4.81
C GLN A 159 31.19 10.17 5.66
N SER A 160 30.88 10.15 6.94
CA SER A 160 31.10 11.29 7.83
C SER A 160 31.77 10.86 9.14
N TRP A 161 32.40 11.80 9.81
CA TRP A 161 33.04 11.63 11.10
C TRP A 161 32.69 12.79 12.03
N TRP A 162 32.92 12.60 13.30
CA TRP A 162 32.76 13.67 14.29
C TRP A 162 33.82 14.75 14.05
N ALA A 163 33.38 15.97 13.83
CA ALA A 163 34.31 17.08 13.71
C ALA A 163 35.03 17.30 15.04
N PRO A 164 36.36 17.61 15.02
CA PRO A 164 37.12 17.92 16.21
C PRO A 164 36.45 19.05 17.02
N ARG A 165 36.62 19.01 18.35
CA ARG A 165 36.02 20.03 19.24
C ARG A 165 36.41 21.45 18.90
N GLU A 166 37.63 21.64 18.37
CA GLU A 166 38.13 22.94 17.93
C GLU A 166 37.30 23.54 16.81
N LEU A 167 36.73 22.69 15.93
CA LEU A 167 35.84 23.13 14.84
C LEU A 167 34.40 23.35 15.30
N GLN A 168 34.03 22.85 16.47
CA GLN A 168 32.69 22.98 17.01
C GLN A 168 32.41 24.37 17.63
N ASN A 169 33.44 25.23 17.75
CA ASN A 169 33.30 26.61 18.25
C ASN A 169 32.51 26.73 19.57
N GLY A 170 32.70 25.78 20.51
CA GLY A 170 31.98 25.77 21.78
C GLY A 170 30.49 25.44 21.70
N ARG A 171 30.02 24.87 20.60
CA ARG A 171 28.65 24.39 20.47
C ARG A 171 28.47 23.08 21.25
N ASP A 172 27.37 22.99 21.98
CA ASP A 172 26.99 21.76 22.67
C ASP A 172 26.41 20.68 21.70
N ASP A 173 26.02 21.08 20.49
CA ASP A 173 25.48 20.22 19.45
C ASP A 173 26.60 19.63 18.60
N PRO A 174 26.81 18.33 18.63
CA PRO A 174 27.87 17.66 17.87
C PRO A 174 27.74 17.91 16.37
N MET A 175 28.86 18.23 15.74
CA MET A 175 28.95 18.47 14.32
C MET A 175 29.61 17.30 13.62
N PHE A 176 29.05 16.89 12.50
CA PHE A 176 29.63 15.92 11.59
C PHE A 176 30.23 16.62 10.39
N GLU A 177 31.31 16.09 9.89
CA GLU A 177 31.96 16.51 8.67
C GLU A 177 32.07 15.34 7.69
N VAL A 178 31.76 15.57 6.43
CA VAL A 178 31.97 14.61 5.35
C VAL A 178 33.47 14.36 5.20
N TYR A 179 33.85 13.10 5.04
CA TYR A 179 35.27 12.73 4.91
C TYR A 179 36.00 13.49 3.80
N ASP A 180 36.88 14.36 4.19
CA ASP A 180 37.94 14.92 3.35
C ASP A 180 39.31 14.45 3.89
N TYR A 181 39.60 13.13 3.73
CA TYR A 181 40.74 12.51 4.37
C TYR A 181 42.09 12.75 3.66
N MET A 182 42.04 13.37 2.50
CA MET A 182 43.27 13.70 1.74
C MET A 182 43.13 15.12 1.24
N GLU A 183 44.00 15.99 1.76
CA GLU A 183 44.17 17.32 1.21
C GLU A 183 44.21 17.26 -0.33
N GLY A 184 43.19 17.83 -0.97
CA GLY A 184 43.08 17.95 -2.41
C GLY A 184 42.17 16.96 -3.14
N ASN A 185 41.45 16.05 -2.47
CA ASN A 185 40.53 15.14 -3.19
C ASN A 185 39.07 15.64 -3.28
N HIS A 186 38.90 16.85 -3.76
CA HIS A 186 37.56 17.47 -4.00
C HIS A 186 36.62 16.65 -4.91
N ARG A 187 37.15 15.67 -5.63
CA ARG A 187 36.33 14.78 -6.43
C ARG A 187 35.50 13.84 -5.55
N ARG A 188 36.13 13.20 -4.57
CA ARG A 188 35.49 12.28 -3.64
C ARG A 188 34.45 13.00 -2.76
N GLU A 189 34.81 14.18 -2.26
CA GLU A 189 33.88 15.02 -1.51
C GLU A 189 32.60 15.29 -2.31
N ARG A 190 32.73 15.72 -3.56
CA ARG A 190 31.58 15.95 -4.45
C ARG A 190 30.77 14.67 -4.73
N GLU A 191 31.43 13.53 -4.88
CA GLU A 191 30.76 12.23 -5.06
C GLU A 191 29.95 11.86 -3.82
N VAL A 192 30.47 12.09 -2.61
CA VAL A 192 29.75 11.84 -1.35
C VAL A 192 28.59 12.80 -1.18
N GLN A 193 28.80 14.09 -1.40
CA GLN A 193 27.74 15.10 -1.34
C GLN A 193 26.60 14.76 -2.32
N LYS A 194 26.96 14.43 -3.56
CA LYS A 194 25.97 13.96 -4.55
C LYS A 194 25.23 12.72 -4.06
N GLY A 195 25.94 11.74 -3.49
CA GLY A 195 25.33 10.53 -2.96
C GLY A 195 24.39 10.77 -1.78
N LEU A 196 24.69 11.77 -0.93
CA LEU A 196 23.77 12.22 0.13
C LEU A 196 22.52 12.91 -0.45
N GLY A 197 22.71 13.80 -1.42
CA GLY A 197 21.59 14.48 -2.09
C GLY A 197 20.63 13.50 -2.77
N GLU A 198 21.16 12.54 -3.53
CA GLU A 198 20.34 11.52 -4.19
C GLU A 198 19.51 10.67 -3.22
N ARG A 199 20.05 10.40 -2.03
CA ARG A 199 19.34 9.65 -0.98
C ARG A 199 18.32 10.51 -0.26
N ALA A 200 18.62 11.78 -0.05
CA ALA A 200 17.67 12.74 0.48
C ALA A 200 16.45 12.90 -0.43
N ASP A 201 16.67 12.98 -1.74
CA ASP A 201 15.59 13.04 -2.73
C ASP A 201 14.68 11.80 -2.67
N LYS A 202 15.24 10.62 -2.44
CA LYS A 202 14.46 9.39 -2.25
C LYS A 202 13.56 9.47 -1.01
N ILE A 203 14.08 9.99 0.11
CA ILE A 203 13.28 10.20 1.33
C ILE A 203 12.14 11.17 1.06
N LEU A 204 12.43 12.31 0.42
CA LEU A 204 11.44 13.32 0.08
C LEU A 204 10.34 12.78 -0.84
N ALA A 205 10.73 12.00 -1.84
CA ALA A 205 9.80 11.34 -2.76
C ALA A 205 8.93 10.30 -2.04
N ALA A 206 9.52 9.43 -1.22
CA ALA A 206 8.79 8.42 -0.47
C ALA A 206 7.84 9.05 0.57
N HIS A 207 8.28 10.11 1.26
CA HIS A 207 7.43 10.86 2.18
C HIS A 207 6.23 11.50 1.45
N HIS A 208 6.48 12.12 0.29
CA HIS A 208 5.41 12.69 -0.54
C HIS A 208 4.42 11.62 -0.98
N GLU A 209 4.89 10.48 -1.47
CA GLU A 209 4.03 9.37 -1.91
C GLU A 209 3.16 8.85 -0.78
N LEU A 210 3.70 8.65 0.42
CA LEU A 210 2.93 8.21 1.59
C LEU A 210 1.78 9.19 1.90
N TYR A 211 2.04 10.50 1.86
CA TYR A 211 1.00 11.51 2.03
C TYR A 211 -0.04 11.50 0.91
N MET A 212 0.38 11.27 -0.34
CA MET A 212 -0.54 11.18 -1.48
C MET A 212 -1.45 9.96 -1.37
N VAL A 213 -0.89 8.82 -0.96
CA VAL A 213 -1.68 7.59 -0.72
C VAL A 213 -2.68 7.82 0.41
N GLY A 214 -2.24 8.37 1.55
CA GLY A 214 -3.14 8.69 2.67
C GLY A 214 -4.26 9.63 2.26
N SER A 215 -3.95 10.71 1.54
CA SER A 215 -4.95 11.68 1.05
C SER A 215 -5.99 11.03 0.12
N ARG A 216 -5.57 10.12 -0.78
CA ARG A 216 -6.50 9.37 -1.66
C ARG A 216 -7.43 8.44 -0.89
N LEU A 217 -7.01 7.97 0.27
CA LEU A 217 -7.81 7.13 1.17
C LEU A 217 -8.68 7.95 2.13
N GLY A 218 -8.56 9.28 2.13
CA GLY A 218 -9.33 10.18 3.01
C GLY A 218 -8.82 10.23 4.46
N LEU A 219 -7.51 9.98 4.65
CA LEU A 219 -6.80 10.02 5.93
C LEU A 219 -6.20 11.39 6.21
#